data_bd87e5217d363b9a07672a8bcf747f5f
#
_entry.id   bd87e5217d363b9a07672a8bcf747f5f
#
_cell.length_a   1.000
_cell.length_b   1.000
_cell.length_c   1.000
_cell.angle_alpha   90.00
_cell.angle_beta   90.00
_cell.angle_gamma   90.00
#
_symmetry.space_group_name_H-M   'P 1'
#
loop_
_entity.id
_entity.type
_entity.pdbx_description
1 polymer ?
#
loop_
_entity_poly.entity_id
_entity_poly.type
_entity_poly.pdbx_seq_one_letter_code
_entity_poly.pdbx_strand_id
1 'polypeptide(L)'
;MFEKLNNWLKEKGFDSQGKVDLLLNPPHENDFHLLHNSAEACDFLLEKRTEMMQGVKHKIAIIGDYDCDGVTSTSILTIVLRSIGLDVYYYIPHRIADGYGLSKGIVDKIMSAHPDTDIVITCDNGIAAKDAVAYAKSKGLFVIVTDHHNINPDVYPDSADLVVHPAMGDNPFATISGAEVAWKVSQMLLEKYSPIHNEELETYLFQLMTVSIVSDVMPIASSDIETMRHNENRYLLKKGLESLHTNPDRHWMYIFDLMAVNRETLDETTIGFYIAPVVNATGRLETARIAVDALTANLQELGGDNKLKMYSSMMAYYNSTRKEMKFDLLEKTRKIVDSSKPVIILQYPMHEGLVGIIAGNYADQYHRPCFVFTEMTIDGQKAWKGSARSPEGCGWNCFENLIKVQERSHSMLKFGGHAGAAGLTVLDSEFERFQNEVWKTAAHIDMTQQDHFDFELALDDFKGLDEELKLLKPFGNGLPAPIIKTTAQIQKIDLFFKSGHVKLSVENKQEVWLFGGLKAFLEANTLGEDYDKTADNSAEKGYDQHWESWRLKKNNSLKWQIIAEYDYGANMNGEMGLTTGNARVKQLPKTVPENVQVLF
;
A
#
# COMPACT_ATOMS: atom_id res chain seq x y z
N MET A 1 20.40 -20.07 -17.30
CA MET A 1 19.39 -19.30 -16.60
C MET A 1 19.72 -19.14 -15.12
N PHE A 2 19.97 -20.20 -14.36
CA PHE A 2 20.44 -20.14 -12.96
C PHE A 2 21.58 -19.14 -12.68
N GLU A 3 22.55 -19.00 -13.59
CA GLU A 3 23.65 -18.05 -13.41
C GLU A 3 23.18 -16.59 -13.44
N LYS A 4 22.27 -16.23 -14.35
CA LYS A 4 21.70 -14.86 -14.42
C LYS A 4 20.89 -14.55 -13.19
N LEU A 5 20.04 -15.48 -12.72
CA LEU A 5 19.25 -15.32 -11.50
C LEU A 5 20.15 -15.19 -10.26
N ASN A 6 21.19 -16.01 -10.14
CA ASN A 6 22.14 -15.92 -9.04
C ASN A 6 22.88 -14.59 -9.03
N ASN A 7 23.25 -14.04 -10.19
CA ASN A 7 23.89 -12.74 -10.28
C ASN A 7 22.94 -11.61 -9.86
N TRP A 8 21.70 -11.66 -10.32
CA TRP A 8 20.67 -10.70 -9.90
C TRP A 8 20.42 -10.75 -8.39
N LEU A 9 20.28 -11.95 -7.79
CA LEU A 9 20.15 -12.09 -6.36
C LEU A 9 21.33 -11.51 -5.59
N LYS A 10 22.56 -11.71 -6.09
CA LYS A 10 23.76 -11.09 -5.49
C LYS A 10 23.75 -9.57 -5.58
N GLU A 11 23.31 -9.00 -6.71
CA GLU A 11 23.15 -7.55 -6.87
C GLU A 11 22.10 -6.97 -5.92
N LYS A 12 21.04 -7.74 -5.60
CA LYS A 12 20.04 -7.40 -4.60
C LYS A 12 20.50 -7.67 -3.15
N GLY A 13 21.76 -8.12 -2.95
CA GLY A 13 22.36 -8.36 -1.63
C GLY A 13 22.20 -9.79 -1.09
N PHE A 14 21.62 -10.71 -1.87
CA PHE A 14 21.50 -12.13 -1.53
C PHE A 14 22.71 -12.92 -2.08
N ASP A 15 23.88 -12.61 -1.56
CA ASP A 15 25.20 -12.99 -2.06
C ASP A 15 25.74 -14.31 -1.47
N SER A 16 25.00 -14.97 -0.60
CA SER A 16 25.35 -16.24 0.03
C SER A 16 24.22 -17.27 -0.04
N GLN A 17 24.58 -18.56 -0.05
CA GLN A 17 23.60 -19.64 -0.04
C GLN A 17 22.65 -19.52 1.14
N GLY A 18 23.13 -19.18 2.33
CA GLY A 18 22.28 -19.01 3.53
C GLY A 18 21.19 -17.95 3.37
N LYS A 19 21.46 -16.83 2.68
CA LYS A 19 20.45 -15.80 2.39
C LYS A 19 19.44 -16.31 1.35
N VAL A 20 19.87 -17.02 0.34
CA VAL A 20 18.98 -17.61 -0.67
C VAL A 20 18.08 -18.70 -0.03
N ASP A 21 18.64 -19.51 0.85
CA ASP A 21 17.87 -20.54 1.57
C ASP A 21 16.77 -19.91 2.44
N LEU A 22 17.05 -18.78 3.10
CA LEU A 22 16.05 -18.03 3.88
C LEU A 22 14.97 -17.35 2.99
N LEU A 23 15.28 -16.99 1.75
CA LEU A 23 14.27 -16.53 0.80
C LEU A 23 13.32 -17.65 0.39
N LEU A 24 13.87 -18.82 0.10
CA LEU A 24 13.09 -19.99 -0.35
C LEU A 24 12.33 -20.63 0.80
N ASN A 25 12.97 -20.73 1.96
CA ASN A 25 12.46 -21.32 3.19
C ASN A 25 12.54 -20.28 4.32
N PRO A 26 11.65 -19.29 4.32
CA PRO A 26 11.66 -18.26 5.35
C PRO A 26 11.40 -18.86 6.73
N PRO A 27 11.92 -18.23 7.80
CA PRO A 27 11.65 -18.69 9.15
C PRO A 27 10.15 -18.70 9.42
N HIS A 28 9.72 -19.63 10.27
CA HIS A 28 8.35 -19.69 10.74
C HIS A 28 8.01 -18.44 11.56
N GLU A 29 6.72 -18.26 11.85
CA GLU A 29 6.26 -17.23 12.76
C GLU A 29 7.00 -17.26 14.09
N ASN A 30 7.32 -16.09 14.61
CA ASN A 30 7.92 -15.96 15.92
C ASN A 30 6.86 -16.21 17.01
N ASP A 31 7.32 -16.69 18.16
CA ASP A 31 6.47 -16.89 19.32
C ASP A 31 5.81 -15.57 19.75
N PHE A 32 4.49 -15.49 19.67
CA PHE A 32 3.72 -14.29 20.03
C PHE A 32 3.83 -13.93 21.53
N HIS A 33 4.24 -14.88 22.40
CA HIS A 33 4.49 -14.61 23.81
C HIS A 33 5.71 -13.69 24.04
N LEU A 34 6.57 -13.53 23.04
CA LEU A 34 7.74 -12.65 23.12
C LEU A 34 7.38 -11.18 22.84
N LEU A 35 6.18 -10.88 22.39
CA LEU A 35 5.79 -9.49 22.13
C LEU A 35 5.65 -8.71 23.44
N HIS A 36 6.43 -7.65 23.58
CA HIS A 36 6.54 -6.85 24.80
C HIS A 36 5.19 -6.38 25.34
N ASN A 37 4.94 -6.57 26.63
CA ASN A 37 3.70 -6.26 27.36
C ASN A 37 2.43 -6.93 26.84
N SER A 38 2.50 -7.85 25.88
CA SER A 38 1.30 -8.53 25.36
C SER A 38 0.66 -9.44 26.42
N ALA A 39 1.48 -10.10 27.24
CA ALA A 39 1.00 -10.98 28.29
C ALA A 39 0.22 -10.18 29.36
N GLU A 40 0.77 -9.05 29.79
CA GLU A 40 0.17 -8.15 30.76
C GLU A 40 -1.12 -7.53 30.24
N ALA A 41 -1.15 -7.14 28.95
CA ALA A 41 -2.35 -6.62 28.31
C ALA A 41 -3.45 -7.68 28.24
N CYS A 42 -3.12 -8.92 27.89
CA CYS A 42 -4.06 -10.03 27.86
C CYS A 42 -4.60 -10.38 29.25
N ASP A 43 -3.73 -10.45 30.26
CA ASP A 43 -4.14 -10.74 31.64
C ASP A 43 -5.07 -9.66 32.18
N PHE A 44 -4.78 -8.38 31.94
CA PHE A 44 -5.66 -7.26 32.27
C PHE A 44 -7.04 -7.39 31.60
N LEU A 45 -7.08 -7.67 30.30
CA LEU A 45 -8.35 -7.79 29.56
C LEU A 45 -9.19 -8.99 30.05
N LEU A 46 -8.58 -10.11 30.39
CA LEU A 46 -9.26 -11.28 30.96
C LEU A 46 -9.73 -11.02 32.40
N GLU A 47 -8.99 -10.23 33.19
CA GLU A 47 -9.46 -9.76 34.50
C GLU A 47 -10.73 -8.92 34.34
N LYS A 48 -10.75 -7.93 33.43
CA LYS A 48 -11.92 -7.07 33.18
C LYS A 48 -13.11 -7.89 32.68
N ARG A 49 -12.88 -8.88 31.84
CA ARG A 49 -13.91 -9.84 31.45
C ARG A 49 -14.49 -10.57 32.67
N THR A 50 -13.64 -11.02 33.57
CA THR A 50 -14.07 -11.73 34.80
C THR A 50 -14.88 -10.82 35.71
N GLU A 51 -14.49 -9.56 35.86
CA GLU A 51 -15.23 -8.53 36.59
C GLU A 51 -16.62 -8.29 35.95
N MET A 52 -16.70 -8.24 34.60
CA MET A 52 -17.96 -8.10 33.87
C MET A 52 -18.92 -9.28 34.16
N MET A 53 -18.41 -10.50 34.24
CA MET A 53 -19.21 -11.67 34.60
C MET A 53 -19.73 -11.60 36.04
N GLN A 54 -19.06 -10.85 36.90
CA GLN A 54 -19.50 -10.57 38.29
C GLN A 54 -20.42 -9.34 38.38
N GLY A 55 -20.77 -8.71 37.25
CA GLY A 55 -21.70 -7.58 37.16
C GLY A 55 -21.06 -6.20 37.20
N VAL A 56 -19.72 -6.11 37.22
CA VAL A 56 -19.00 -4.84 37.02
C VAL A 56 -19.10 -4.45 35.54
N LYS A 57 -19.31 -3.19 35.26
CA LYS A 57 -19.37 -2.71 33.87
C LYS A 57 -18.02 -2.15 33.44
N HIS A 58 -17.54 -2.63 32.32
CA HIS A 58 -16.40 -2.07 31.62
C HIS A 58 -16.79 -1.79 30.19
N LYS A 59 -16.32 -0.68 29.62
CA LYS A 59 -16.53 -0.32 28.23
C LYS A 59 -15.22 0.09 27.57
N ILE A 60 -14.87 -0.62 26.52
CA ILE A 60 -13.59 -0.48 25.84
C ILE A 60 -13.78 0.29 24.54
N ALA A 61 -13.00 1.38 24.36
CA ALA A 61 -12.89 2.09 23.10
C ALA A 61 -11.62 1.66 22.36
N ILE A 62 -11.73 1.11 21.17
CA ILE A 62 -10.59 0.87 20.27
C ILE A 62 -10.45 2.08 19.36
N ILE A 63 -9.27 2.71 19.35
CA ILE A 63 -8.97 3.86 18.49
C ILE A 63 -7.99 3.37 17.39
N GLY A 64 -8.52 3.20 16.18
CA GLY A 64 -7.73 2.74 15.04
C GLY A 64 -7.13 3.87 14.20
N ASP A 65 -6.46 3.51 13.10
CA ASP A 65 -6.13 4.43 12.02
C ASP A 65 -7.05 4.23 10.81
N TYR A 66 -6.97 5.15 9.86
CA TYR A 66 -7.89 5.23 8.71
C TYR A 66 -7.37 4.54 7.43
N ASP A 67 -6.20 3.97 7.46
CA ASP A 67 -5.66 3.17 6.34
C ASP A 67 -5.95 1.67 6.49
N CYS A 68 -5.44 0.87 5.57
CA CYS A 68 -5.75 -0.55 5.53
C CYS A 68 -5.18 -1.30 6.73
N ASP A 69 -3.99 -0.95 7.21
CA ASP A 69 -3.40 -1.55 8.41
C ASP A 69 -4.21 -1.20 9.65
N GLY A 70 -4.52 0.10 9.86
CA GLY A 70 -5.36 0.54 10.97
C GLY A 70 -6.77 -0.06 10.94
N VAL A 71 -7.37 -0.23 9.76
CA VAL A 71 -8.68 -0.89 9.59
C VAL A 71 -8.62 -2.36 9.95
N THR A 72 -7.60 -3.09 9.46
CA THR A 72 -7.47 -4.53 9.73
C THR A 72 -7.08 -4.81 11.17
N SER A 73 -6.17 -4.03 11.78
CA SER A 73 -5.80 -4.14 13.19
C SER A 73 -6.99 -3.86 14.12
N THR A 74 -7.76 -2.79 13.84
CA THR A 74 -9.00 -2.48 14.57
C THR A 74 -10.01 -3.61 14.44
N SER A 75 -10.17 -4.18 13.24
CA SER A 75 -11.09 -5.29 13.00
C SER A 75 -10.69 -6.54 13.78
N ILE A 76 -9.41 -6.91 13.77
CA ILE A 76 -8.88 -8.06 14.52
C ILE A 76 -9.19 -7.94 16.01
N LEU A 77 -8.78 -6.84 16.65
CA LEU A 77 -9.04 -6.65 18.09
C LEU A 77 -10.53 -6.55 18.40
N THR A 78 -11.32 -5.87 17.58
CA THR A 78 -12.77 -5.78 17.78
C THR A 78 -13.44 -7.14 17.75
N ILE A 79 -13.11 -7.98 16.77
CA ILE A 79 -13.68 -9.32 16.62
C ILE A 79 -13.31 -10.19 17.83
N VAL A 80 -12.03 -10.21 18.20
CA VAL A 80 -11.55 -11.08 19.29
C VAL A 80 -12.11 -10.63 20.64
N LEU A 81 -12.04 -9.34 20.97
CA LEU A 81 -12.56 -8.85 22.25
C LEU A 81 -14.07 -9.07 22.40
N ARG A 82 -14.84 -8.90 21.33
CA ARG A 82 -16.27 -9.24 21.31
C ARG A 82 -16.51 -10.75 21.44
N SER A 83 -15.71 -11.57 20.79
CA SER A 83 -15.86 -13.05 20.83
C SER A 83 -15.67 -13.62 22.24
N ILE A 84 -14.83 -12.98 23.06
CA ILE A 84 -14.63 -13.35 24.46
C ILE A 84 -15.61 -12.63 25.43
N GLY A 85 -16.56 -11.83 24.92
CA GLY A 85 -17.66 -11.23 25.70
C GLY A 85 -17.34 -9.89 26.35
N LEU A 86 -16.35 -9.15 25.88
CA LEU A 86 -16.08 -7.77 26.30
C LEU A 86 -16.99 -6.78 25.55
N ASP A 87 -17.43 -5.71 26.24
CA ASP A 87 -18.21 -4.61 25.63
C ASP A 87 -17.27 -3.63 24.93
N VAL A 88 -17.20 -3.75 23.62
CA VAL A 88 -16.22 -3.05 22.79
C VAL A 88 -16.87 -2.28 21.66
N TYR A 89 -16.47 -1.05 21.49
CA TYR A 89 -16.75 -0.24 20.31
C TYR A 89 -15.45 0.35 19.77
N TYR A 90 -15.48 0.85 18.54
CA TYR A 90 -14.29 1.45 17.91
C TYR A 90 -14.60 2.86 17.39
N TYR A 91 -13.56 3.67 17.32
CA TYR A 91 -13.54 4.98 16.72
C TYR A 91 -12.38 5.06 15.73
N ILE A 92 -12.68 5.36 14.48
CA ILE A 92 -11.67 5.63 13.47
C ILE A 92 -11.62 7.14 13.23
N PRO A 93 -10.47 7.80 13.45
CA PRO A 93 -10.34 9.23 13.20
C PRO A 93 -10.68 9.58 11.75
N HIS A 94 -11.46 10.64 11.57
CA HIS A 94 -11.68 11.17 10.24
C HIS A 94 -10.46 11.96 9.79
N ARG A 95 -9.82 11.53 8.70
CA ARG A 95 -8.54 12.07 8.17
C ARG A 95 -8.45 13.60 8.15
N ILE A 96 -9.54 14.26 7.77
CA ILE A 96 -9.59 15.73 7.63
C ILE A 96 -10.01 16.41 8.94
N ALA A 97 -11.06 15.90 9.60
CA ALA A 97 -11.65 16.56 10.77
C ALA A 97 -10.89 16.28 12.08
N ASP A 98 -10.33 15.07 12.25
CA ASP A 98 -9.68 14.64 13.48
C ASP A 98 -8.16 14.59 13.36
N GLY A 99 -7.63 14.42 12.14
CA GLY A 99 -6.21 14.19 11.89
C GLY A 99 -5.83 12.71 12.05
N TYR A 100 -4.59 12.47 12.49
CA TYR A 100 -4.02 11.14 12.64
C TYR A 100 -4.02 10.70 14.11
N GLY A 101 -4.42 9.45 14.36
CA GLY A 101 -4.28 8.75 15.63
C GLY A 101 -5.02 9.39 16.81
N LEU A 102 -4.66 8.96 18.03
CA LEU A 102 -5.26 9.44 19.26
C LEU A 102 -4.92 10.92 19.51
N SER A 103 -5.93 11.74 19.80
CA SER A 103 -5.82 13.15 20.15
C SER A 103 -6.71 13.52 21.33
N LYS A 104 -6.47 14.66 22.00
CA LYS A 104 -7.36 15.16 23.08
C LYS A 104 -8.80 15.30 22.61
N GLY A 105 -9.00 15.80 21.38
CA GLY A 105 -10.34 15.94 20.79
C GLY A 105 -11.04 14.60 20.58
N ILE A 106 -10.31 13.53 20.24
CA ILE A 106 -10.85 12.18 20.14
C ILE A 106 -11.24 11.63 21.52
N VAL A 107 -10.40 11.85 22.54
CA VAL A 107 -10.74 11.48 23.92
C VAL A 107 -12.06 12.14 24.35
N ASP A 108 -12.23 13.44 24.10
CA ASP A 108 -13.47 14.14 24.41
C ASP A 108 -14.68 13.59 23.64
N LYS A 109 -14.52 13.25 22.35
CA LYS A 109 -15.58 12.67 21.51
C LYS A 109 -16.02 11.30 22.00
N ILE A 110 -15.09 10.39 22.31
CA ILE A 110 -15.43 9.04 22.79
C ILE A 110 -16.12 9.11 24.16
N MET A 111 -15.63 9.95 25.08
CA MET A 111 -16.24 10.13 26.39
C MET A 111 -17.61 10.81 26.30
N SER A 112 -17.83 11.71 25.34
CA SER A 112 -19.13 12.33 25.11
C SER A 112 -20.16 11.33 24.54
N ALA A 113 -19.71 10.47 23.62
CA ALA A 113 -20.56 9.45 23.01
C ALA A 113 -20.84 8.29 23.96
N HIS A 114 -19.87 7.89 24.77
CA HIS A 114 -19.92 6.78 25.71
C HIS A 114 -19.28 7.21 27.05
N PRO A 115 -20.04 7.91 27.94
CA PRO A 115 -19.49 8.40 29.22
C PRO A 115 -19.06 7.29 30.19
N ASP A 116 -19.49 6.06 29.93
CA ASP A 116 -19.14 4.85 30.66
C ASP A 116 -17.86 4.16 30.16
N THR A 117 -17.15 4.77 29.21
CA THR A 117 -15.85 4.26 28.74
C THR A 117 -14.82 4.40 29.86
N ASP A 118 -14.11 3.33 30.17
CA ASP A 118 -13.06 3.27 31.17
C ASP A 118 -11.72 2.75 30.64
N ILE A 119 -11.71 2.12 29.46
CA ILE A 119 -10.51 1.57 28.82
C ILE A 119 -10.41 2.09 27.38
N VAL A 120 -9.20 2.52 26.99
CA VAL A 120 -8.83 2.89 25.62
C VAL A 120 -7.71 1.99 25.14
N ILE A 121 -7.88 1.40 23.97
CA ILE A 121 -6.85 0.65 23.26
C ILE A 121 -6.60 1.35 21.93
N THR A 122 -5.37 1.76 21.64
CA THR A 122 -5.02 2.23 20.29
C THR A 122 -4.58 1.06 19.43
N CYS A 123 -4.83 1.12 18.12
CA CYS A 123 -4.39 0.14 17.13
C CYS A 123 -3.71 0.86 15.98
N ASP A 124 -2.47 0.49 15.68
CA ASP A 124 -1.71 1.07 14.59
C ASP A 124 -1.52 2.60 14.73
N ASN A 125 -1.54 3.06 15.96
CA ASN A 125 -1.24 4.44 16.35
C ASN A 125 -1.04 4.52 17.87
N GLY A 126 -0.58 5.68 18.35
CA GLY A 126 -0.51 5.96 19.78
C GLY A 126 0.91 6.09 20.30
N ILE A 127 1.92 5.51 19.65
CA ILE A 127 3.33 5.59 20.11
C ILE A 127 3.87 7.03 20.11
N ALA A 128 3.27 7.92 19.34
CA ALA A 128 3.62 9.34 19.28
C ALA A 128 2.54 10.25 19.93
N ALA A 129 1.66 9.70 20.78
CA ALA A 129 0.49 10.41 21.31
C ALA A 129 0.66 10.85 22.78
N LYS A 130 1.87 11.22 23.22
CA LYS A 130 2.22 11.61 24.61
C LYS A 130 1.15 12.46 25.31
N ASP A 131 0.81 13.60 24.69
CA ASP A 131 -0.11 14.56 25.31
C ASP A 131 -1.57 14.05 25.33
N ALA A 132 -1.96 13.24 24.35
CA ALA A 132 -3.30 12.69 24.27
C ALA A 132 -3.49 11.55 25.29
N VAL A 133 -2.47 10.71 25.45
CA VAL A 133 -2.45 9.64 26.46
C VAL A 133 -2.46 10.24 27.86
N ALA A 134 -1.60 11.24 28.15
CA ALA A 134 -1.64 11.95 29.43
C ALA A 134 -3.01 12.59 29.72
N TYR A 135 -3.65 13.13 28.69
CA TYR A 135 -5.00 13.68 28.82
C TYR A 135 -6.04 12.59 29.10
N ALA A 136 -6.00 11.46 28.39
CA ALA A 136 -6.88 10.31 28.65
C ALA A 136 -6.70 9.79 30.09
N LYS A 137 -5.45 9.69 30.56
CA LYS A 137 -5.14 9.34 31.95
C LYS A 137 -5.72 10.34 32.96
N SER A 138 -5.68 11.64 32.67
CA SER A 138 -6.28 12.68 33.53
C SER A 138 -7.82 12.56 33.64
N LYS A 139 -8.46 11.86 32.67
CA LYS A 139 -9.91 11.55 32.69
C LYS A 139 -10.22 10.23 33.41
N GLY A 140 -9.22 9.53 33.93
CA GLY A 140 -9.37 8.25 34.63
C GLY A 140 -9.41 7.03 33.71
N LEU A 141 -9.09 7.18 32.42
CA LEU A 141 -9.08 6.07 31.48
C LEU A 141 -7.83 5.20 31.69
N PHE A 142 -7.97 3.88 31.58
CA PHE A 142 -6.85 2.96 31.42
C PHE A 142 -6.47 2.93 29.94
N VAL A 143 -5.18 3.11 29.62
CA VAL A 143 -4.72 3.25 28.23
C VAL A 143 -3.72 2.16 27.87
N ILE A 144 -4.07 1.36 26.88
CA ILE A 144 -3.19 0.38 26.23
C ILE A 144 -2.86 0.92 24.83
N VAL A 145 -1.58 1.09 24.54
CA VAL A 145 -1.09 1.44 23.21
C VAL A 145 -0.65 0.18 22.50
N THR A 146 -1.23 -0.14 21.33
CA THR A 146 -0.70 -1.14 20.40
C THR A 146 -0.31 -0.46 19.11
N ASP A 147 0.97 -0.50 18.76
CA ASP A 147 1.54 0.26 17.64
C ASP A 147 2.83 -0.42 17.15
N HIS A 148 3.28 -0.07 15.95
CA HIS A 148 4.51 -0.56 15.34
C HIS A 148 5.39 0.54 14.76
N HIS A 149 4.91 1.78 14.75
CA HIS A 149 5.63 2.93 14.20
C HIS A 149 6.91 3.26 14.96
N ASN A 150 7.81 4.02 14.32
CA ASN A 150 9.08 4.41 14.93
C ASN A 150 8.90 5.15 16.26
N ILE A 151 9.61 4.70 17.29
CA ILE A 151 9.59 5.33 18.61
C ILE A 151 10.41 6.61 18.57
N ASN A 152 9.75 7.75 18.88
CA ASN A 152 10.41 9.02 19.10
C ASN A 152 10.27 9.40 20.58
N PRO A 153 11.40 9.48 21.35
CA PRO A 153 11.37 9.77 22.78
C PRO A 153 10.65 11.08 23.16
N ASP A 154 10.67 12.09 22.29
CA ASP A 154 10.08 13.40 22.58
C ASP A 154 8.54 13.34 22.68
N VAL A 155 7.92 12.41 21.97
CA VAL A 155 6.46 12.25 21.88
C VAL A 155 5.97 10.89 22.37
N TYR A 156 6.85 10.10 22.97
CA TYR A 156 6.53 8.79 23.53
C TYR A 156 5.48 8.90 24.67
N PRO A 157 4.46 8.02 24.72
CA PRO A 157 3.35 8.10 25.66
C PRO A 157 3.70 7.51 27.04
N ASP A 158 4.61 8.14 27.77
CA ASP A 158 5.13 7.69 29.09
C ASP A 158 4.01 7.40 30.11
N SER A 159 2.85 8.02 29.95
CA SER A 159 1.70 7.86 30.87
C SER A 159 0.77 6.72 30.50
N ALA A 160 1.01 6.01 29.41
CA ALA A 160 0.23 4.81 29.06
C ALA A 160 0.38 3.74 30.16
N ASP A 161 -0.68 3.01 30.45
CA ASP A 161 -0.58 1.91 31.40
C ASP A 161 0.20 0.73 30.83
N LEU A 162 -0.01 0.45 29.54
CA LEU A 162 0.72 -0.58 28.81
C LEU A 162 1.03 -0.08 27.38
N VAL A 163 2.22 -0.41 26.90
CA VAL A 163 2.63 -0.20 25.50
C VAL A 163 3.07 -1.54 24.94
N VAL A 164 2.31 -2.07 23.99
CA VAL A 164 2.62 -3.28 23.25
C VAL A 164 3.23 -2.88 21.92
N HIS A 165 4.53 -3.12 21.76
CA HIS A 165 5.26 -2.63 20.59
C HIS A 165 6.42 -3.57 20.20
N PRO A 166 6.59 -3.90 18.90
CA PRO A 166 7.59 -4.87 18.44
C PRO A 166 9.04 -4.40 18.62
N ALA A 167 9.30 -3.11 18.65
CA ALA A 167 10.66 -2.58 18.88
C ALA A 167 11.01 -2.42 20.36
N MET A 168 10.20 -2.94 21.29
CA MET A 168 10.43 -2.89 22.73
C MET A 168 10.72 -4.28 23.30
N GLY A 169 11.51 -4.33 24.37
CA GLY A 169 11.92 -5.61 24.97
C GLY A 169 12.95 -6.36 24.14
N ASP A 170 13.14 -7.63 24.46
CA ASP A 170 14.12 -8.53 23.82
C ASP A 170 13.47 -9.42 22.75
N ASN A 171 12.40 -8.95 22.10
CA ASN A 171 11.73 -9.75 21.09
C ASN A 171 12.50 -9.75 19.75
N PRO A 172 12.40 -10.83 18.96
CA PRO A 172 13.10 -10.93 17.68
C PRO A 172 12.39 -10.21 16.54
N PHE A 173 11.18 -9.66 16.76
CA PHE A 173 10.39 -9.04 15.71
C PHE A 173 11.03 -7.73 15.28
N ALA A 174 11.64 -7.73 14.10
CA ALA A 174 12.31 -6.53 13.62
C ALA A 174 11.30 -5.48 13.15
N THR A 175 10.34 -5.88 12.32
CA THR A 175 9.39 -4.98 11.68
C THR A 175 8.14 -5.76 11.29
N ILE A 176 7.06 -5.53 12.01
CA ILE A 176 5.75 -6.14 11.79
C ILE A 176 4.69 -5.02 11.68
N SER A 177 3.57 -5.27 10.99
CA SER A 177 2.49 -4.29 10.84
C SER A 177 1.65 -4.13 12.11
N GLY A 178 0.84 -3.06 12.19
CA GLY A 178 -0.10 -2.86 13.29
C GLY A 178 -1.11 -4.00 13.41
N ALA A 179 -1.58 -4.55 12.27
CA ALA A 179 -2.47 -5.71 12.28
C ALA A 179 -1.76 -6.99 12.73
N GLU A 180 -0.46 -7.14 12.48
CA GLU A 180 0.29 -8.28 13.01
C GLU A 180 0.48 -8.17 14.54
N VAL A 181 0.73 -6.97 15.06
CA VAL A 181 0.71 -6.71 16.51
C VAL A 181 -0.66 -7.10 17.10
N ALA A 182 -1.75 -6.63 16.50
CA ALA A 182 -3.12 -6.97 16.93
C ALA A 182 -3.40 -8.47 16.84
N TRP A 183 -2.92 -9.14 15.79
CA TRP A 183 -3.08 -10.58 15.59
C TRP A 183 -2.32 -11.38 16.66
N LYS A 184 -1.06 -11.05 16.97
CA LYS A 184 -0.27 -11.72 18.02
C LYS A 184 -0.89 -11.55 19.41
N VAL A 185 -1.37 -10.35 19.76
CA VAL A 185 -2.13 -10.12 21.00
C VAL A 185 -3.39 -10.97 21.01
N SER A 186 -4.09 -11.09 19.87
CA SER A 186 -5.30 -11.89 19.75
C SER A 186 -5.05 -13.38 19.90
N GLN A 187 -3.96 -13.91 19.35
CA GLN A 187 -3.56 -15.32 19.53
C GLN A 187 -3.33 -15.64 21.00
N MET A 188 -2.55 -14.80 21.70
CA MET A 188 -2.30 -14.97 23.13
C MET A 188 -3.59 -14.89 23.95
N LEU A 189 -4.46 -13.95 23.61
CA LEU A 189 -5.72 -13.78 24.32
C LEU A 189 -6.65 -14.98 24.14
N LEU A 190 -6.76 -15.52 22.93
CA LEU A 190 -7.56 -16.70 22.62
C LEU A 190 -6.99 -17.95 23.29
N GLU A 191 -5.67 -18.16 23.28
CA GLU A 191 -5.01 -19.27 23.99
C GLU A 191 -5.29 -19.23 25.49
N LYS A 192 -5.14 -18.07 26.14
CA LYS A 192 -5.44 -17.90 27.58
C LYS A 192 -6.93 -18.04 27.89
N TYR A 193 -7.81 -17.63 26.96
CA TYR A 193 -9.25 -17.66 27.16
C TYR A 193 -9.87 -19.04 27.03
N SER A 194 -9.48 -19.79 26.01
CA SER A 194 -10.06 -21.11 25.73
C SER A 194 -9.06 -22.02 25.02
N PRO A 195 -8.85 -23.25 25.54
CA PRO A 195 -8.04 -24.24 24.84
C PRO A 195 -8.73 -24.82 23.59
N ILE A 196 -9.98 -24.45 23.32
CA ILE A 196 -10.73 -24.90 22.13
C ILE A 196 -10.48 -23.89 21.02
N HIS A 197 -9.72 -24.29 20.02
CA HIS A 197 -9.46 -23.50 18.83
C HIS A 197 -10.73 -23.33 17.99
N ASN A 198 -10.96 -22.12 17.53
CA ASN A 198 -11.96 -21.80 16.52
C ASN A 198 -11.23 -21.54 15.20
N GLU A 199 -11.03 -22.61 14.43
CA GLU A 199 -10.26 -22.57 13.17
C GLU A 199 -10.80 -21.55 12.16
N GLU A 200 -12.14 -21.39 12.09
CA GLU A 200 -12.76 -20.41 11.19
C GLU A 200 -12.40 -18.97 11.59
N LEU A 201 -12.51 -18.66 12.89
CA LEU A 201 -12.13 -17.36 13.42
C LEU A 201 -10.64 -17.09 13.22
N GLU A 202 -9.77 -18.03 13.61
CA GLU A 202 -8.32 -17.89 13.51
C GLU A 202 -7.88 -17.71 12.05
N THR A 203 -8.48 -18.45 11.11
CA THR A 203 -8.25 -18.30 9.67
C THR A 203 -8.61 -16.89 9.20
N TYR A 204 -9.75 -16.37 9.64
CA TYR A 204 -10.17 -15.03 9.22
C TYR A 204 -9.25 -13.93 9.77
N LEU A 205 -8.87 -14.01 11.06
CA LEU A 205 -7.93 -13.07 11.66
C LEU A 205 -6.56 -13.10 10.94
N PHE A 206 -6.10 -14.28 10.57
CA PHE A 206 -4.87 -14.46 9.82
C PHE A 206 -4.94 -13.83 8.41
N GLN A 207 -6.08 -13.96 7.73
CA GLN A 207 -6.30 -13.32 6.44
C GLN A 207 -6.35 -11.80 6.53
N LEU A 208 -6.94 -11.23 7.59
CA LEU A 208 -6.92 -9.79 7.85
C LEU A 208 -5.48 -9.27 8.03
N MET A 209 -4.68 -9.95 8.84
CA MET A 209 -3.27 -9.65 9.05
C MET A 209 -2.46 -9.75 7.75
N THR A 210 -2.71 -10.78 6.93
CA THR A 210 -2.02 -10.97 5.65
C THR A 210 -2.21 -9.78 4.70
N VAL A 211 -3.43 -9.24 4.62
CA VAL A 211 -3.72 -8.05 3.79
C VAL A 211 -2.94 -6.84 4.28
N SER A 212 -2.75 -6.71 5.58
CA SER A 212 -1.96 -5.65 6.18
C SER A 212 -0.47 -5.72 5.79
N ILE A 213 0.17 -6.88 5.86
CA ILE A 213 1.59 -7.04 5.49
C ILE A 213 1.88 -6.40 4.12
N VAL A 214 0.99 -6.61 3.16
CA VAL A 214 1.13 -6.04 1.81
C VAL A 214 0.77 -4.56 1.79
N SER A 215 -0.34 -4.16 2.43
CA SER A 215 -0.85 -2.79 2.34
C SER A 215 0.03 -1.77 3.04
N ASP A 216 0.71 -2.17 4.10
CA ASP A 216 1.67 -1.34 4.84
C ASP A 216 3.13 -1.55 4.38
N VAL A 217 3.29 -2.26 3.25
CA VAL A 217 4.59 -2.47 2.58
C VAL A 217 5.65 -3.03 3.53
N MET A 218 5.26 -3.97 4.38
CA MET A 218 6.19 -4.59 5.34
C MET A 218 7.36 -5.28 4.63
N PRO A 219 8.58 -5.23 5.16
CA PRO A 219 9.73 -5.88 4.55
C PRO A 219 9.54 -7.40 4.59
N ILE A 220 9.59 -8.04 3.42
CA ILE A 220 9.50 -9.50 3.26
C ILE A 220 10.86 -10.15 3.00
N ALA A 221 11.90 -9.35 2.84
CA ALA A 221 13.28 -9.79 2.70
C ALA A 221 14.24 -8.69 3.14
N SER A 222 15.49 -9.06 3.42
CA SER A 222 16.56 -8.15 3.78
C SER A 222 17.90 -8.65 3.24
N SER A 223 18.80 -7.75 2.88
CA SER A 223 20.19 -8.10 2.56
C SER A 223 21.00 -8.47 3.81
N ASP A 224 20.52 -8.13 5.01
CA ASP A 224 21.11 -8.54 6.28
C ASP A 224 20.57 -9.90 6.72
N ILE A 225 21.48 -10.87 6.94
CA ILE A 225 21.11 -12.25 7.25
C ILE A 225 20.48 -12.40 8.65
N GLU A 226 20.90 -11.59 9.62
CA GLU A 226 20.33 -11.66 10.97
C GLU A 226 18.90 -11.12 10.98
N THR A 227 18.65 -10.03 10.28
CA THR A 227 17.29 -9.52 10.04
C THR A 227 16.41 -10.58 9.36
N MET A 228 16.94 -11.29 8.34
CA MET A 228 16.17 -12.33 7.66
C MET A 228 15.81 -13.52 8.57
N ARG A 229 16.68 -13.87 9.50
CA ARG A 229 16.43 -14.99 10.45
C ARG A 229 15.26 -14.74 11.39
N HIS A 230 14.89 -13.48 11.57
CA HIS A 230 13.81 -13.04 12.46
C HIS A 230 12.64 -12.41 11.72
N ASN A 231 12.73 -12.25 10.39
CA ASN A 231 11.67 -11.69 9.57
C ASN A 231 10.67 -12.79 9.18
N GLU A 232 9.55 -12.82 9.87
CA GLU A 232 8.46 -13.77 9.63
C GLU A 232 7.49 -13.33 8.52
N ASN A 233 7.50 -12.02 8.14
CA ASN A 233 6.54 -11.45 7.19
C ASN A 233 6.44 -12.26 5.89
N ARG A 234 7.58 -12.74 5.38
CA ARG A 234 7.60 -13.55 4.16
C ARG A 234 6.89 -14.90 4.33
N TYR A 235 7.10 -15.57 5.45
CA TYR A 235 6.43 -16.83 5.77
C TYR A 235 4.91 -16.61 5.93
N LEU A 236 4.55 -15.61 6.74
CA LEU A 236 3.16 -15.26 7.00
C LEU A 236 2.43 -14.84 5.72
N LEU A 237 3.07 -14.03 4.87
CA LEU A 237 2.52 -13.64 3.58
C LEU A 237 2.30 -14.85 2.65
N LYS A 238 3.28 -15.76 2.53
CA LYS A 238 3.12 -16.99 1.72
C LYS A 238 1.93 -17.82 2.20
N LYS A 239 1.82 -18.04 3.50
CA LYS A 239 0.73 -18.82 4.12
C LYS A 239 -0.62 -18.12 4.01
N GLY A 240 -0.63 -16.81 4.17
CA GLY A 240 -1.84 -16.01 4.05
C GLY A 240 -2.37 -15.95 2.62
N LEU A 241 -1.51 -15.81 1.62
CA LEU A 241 -1.89 -15.91 0.21
C LEU A 241 -2.45 -17.29 -0.11
N GLU A 242 -1.84 -18.38 0.39
CA GLU A 242 -2.36 -19.73 0.26
C GLU A 242 -3.76 -19.86 0.89
N SER A 243 -3.97 -19.30 2.08
CA SER A 243 -5.25 -19.28 2.78
C SER A 243 -6.33 -18.50 2.01
N LEU A 244 -6.00 -17.29 1.53
CA LEU A 244 -6.91 -16.48 0.72
C LEU A 244 -7.26 -17.11 -0.62
N HIS A 245 -6.37 -17.92 -1.18
CA HIS A 245 -6.61 -18.66 -2.43
C HIS A 245 -7.50 -19.88 -2.19
N THR A 246 -7.19 -20.70 -1.18
CA THR A 246 -7.81 -22.03 -1.00
C THR A 246 -9.09 -21.99 -0.17
N ASN A 247 -9.11 -21.16 0.87
CA ASN A 247 -10.22 -21.07 1.83
C ASN A 247 -10.45 -19.62 2.30
N PRO A 248 -10.77 -18.68 1.38
CA PRO A 248 -11.07 -17.32 1.79
C PRO A 248 -12.32 -17.26 2.67
N ASP A 249 -12.28 -16.46 3.73
CA ASP A 249 -13.46 -16.17 4.54
C ASP A 249 -14.55 -15.46 3.70
N ARG A 250 -15.80 -15.57 4.13
CA ARG A 250 -16.96 -15.00 3.41
C ARG A 250 -16.85 -13.49 3.21
N HIS A 251 -16.20 -12.75 4.15
CA HIS A 251 -15.97 -11.32 4.00
C HIS A 251 -15.08 -11.04 2.78
N TRP A 252 -13.99 -11.79 2.63
CA TRP A 252 -13.11 -11.66 1.47
C TRP A 252 -13.75 -12.16 0.19
N MET A 253 -14.47 -13.28 0.23
CA MET A 253 -15.18 -13.79 -0.95
C MET A 253 -16.10 -12.72 -1.55
N TYR A 254 -16.85 -12.01 -0.70
CA TYR A 254 -17.75 -10.97 -1.18
C TYR A 254 -17.01 -9.77 -1.79
N ILE A 255 -15.91 -9.35 -1.18
CA ILE A 255 -15.06 -8.27 -1.71
C ILE A 255 -14.41 -8.70 -3.03
N PHE A 256 -13.93 -9.94 -3.15
CA PHE A 256 -13.37 -10.48 -4.38
C PHE A 256 -14.38 -10.49 -5.52
N ASP A 257 -15.60 -10.94 -5.26
CA ASP A 257 -16.67 -10.94 -6.26
C ASP A 257 -17.01 -9.51 -6.74
N LEU A 258 -17.14 -8.55 -5.82
CA LEU A 258 -17.37 -7.14 -6.14
C LEU A 258 -16.26 -6.52 -7.00
N MET A 259 -15.02 -6.92 -6.75
CA MET A 259 -13.85 -6.39 -7.45
C MET A 259 -13.44 -7.22 -8.66
N ALA A 260 -14.19 -8.28 -9.00
CA ALA A 260 -13.89 -9.24 -10.06
C ALA A 260 -12.45 -9.81 -9.93
N VAL A 261 -12.02 -10.08 -8.70
CA VAL A 261 -10.70 -10.69 -8.43
C VAL A 261 -10.72 -12.14 -8.88
N ASN A 262 -9.78 -12.51 -9.75
CA ASN A 262 -9.56 -13.91 -10.08
C ASN A 262 -8.77 -14.59 -8.95
N ARG A 263 -9.42 -15.45 -8.19
CA ARG A 263 -8.81 -16.14 -7.04
C ARG A 263 -7.69 -17.11 -7.44
N GLU A 264 -7.74 -17.69 -8.64
CA GLU A 264 -6.71 -18.62 -9.12
C GLU A 264 -5.35 -17.94 -9.34
N THR A 265 -5.36 -16.62 -9.54
CA THR A 265 -4.15 -15.82 -9.74
C THR A 265 -3.91 -14.80 -8.63
N LEU A 266 -4.60 -14.97 -7.48
CA LEU A 266 -4.45 -14.08 -6.34
C LEU A 266 -3.03 -14.13 -5.76
N ASP A 267 -2.39 -12.98 -5.70
CA ASP A 267 -1.04 -12.81 -5.19
C ASP A 267 -0.87 -11.47 -4.44
N GLU A 268 0.35 -11.15 -4.05
CA GLU A 268 0.69 -9.89 -3.37
C GLU A 268 0.30 -8.66 -4.19
N THR A 269 0.45 -8.72 -5.52
CA THR A 269 0.05 -7.63 -6.43
C THR A 269 -1.47 -7.42 -6.39
N THR A 270 -2.23 -8.51 -6.35
CA THR A 270 -3.69 -8.47 -6.20
C THR A 270 -4.11 -7.78 -4.91
N ILE A 271 -3.46 -8.10 -3.79
CA ILE A 271 -3.73 -7.42 -2.52
C ILE A 271 -3.38 -5.94 -2.62
N GLY A 272 -2.17 -5.59 -3.07
CA GLY A 272 -1.67 -4.22 -3.09
C GLY A 272 -2.43 -3.28 -4.03
N PHE A 273 -2.89 -3.76 -5.19
CA PHE A 273 -3.50 -2.92 -6.23
C PHE A 273 -5.02 -3.04 -6.37
N TYR A 274 -5.63 -4.14 -5.87
CA TYR A 274 -7.08 -4.34 -6.01
C TYR A 274 -7.80 -4.36 -4.66
N ILE A 275 -7.23 -4.98 -3.62
CA ILE A 275 -7.91 -5.16 -2.32
C ILE A 275 -7.63 -4.00 -1.36
N ALA A 276 -6.37 -3.72 -1.03
CA ALA A 276 -6.00 -2.64 -0.11
C ALA A 276 -6.51 -1.26 -0.57
N PRO A 277 -6.52 -0.91 -1.87
CA PRO A 277 -7.12 0.34 -2.33
C PRO A 277 -8.62 0.46 -2.11
N VAL A 278 -9.37 -0.65 -2.05
CA VAL A 278 -10.81 -0.65 -1.74
C VAL A 278 -11.04 -0.33 -0.27
N VAL A 279 -10.27 -0.95 0.62
CA VAL A 279 -10.29 -0.65 2.06
C VAL A 279 -9.91 0.81 2.30
N ASN A 280 -8.78 1.24 1.73
CA ASN A 280 -8.25 2.59 1.87
C ASN A 280 -9.16 3.71 1.31
N ALA A 281 -10.01 3.40 0.32
CA ALA A 281 -10.81 4.43 -0.37
C ALA A 281 -11.79 5.12 0.56
N THR A 282 -12.35 4.41 1.52
CA THR A 282 -13.30 4.95 2.51
C THR A 282 -12.64 6.00 3.40
N GLY A 283 -11.46 5.72 3.95
CA GLY A 283 -10.69 6.66 4.77
C GLY A 283 -10.11 7.86 4.00
N ARG A 284 -10.10 7.80 2.66
CA ARG A 284 -9.66 8.93 1.82
C ARG A 284 -10.78 9.90 1.47
N LEU A 285 -11.99 9.40 1.23
CA LEU A 285 -13.10 10.20 0.71
C LEU A 285 -14.23 10.42 1.71
N GLU A 286 -14.32 9.56 2.74
CA GLU A 286 -15.35 9.58 3.77
C GLU A 286 -14.74 9.12 5.11
N THR A 287 -15.24 8.06 5.71
CA THR A 287 -14.74 7.49 6.97
C THR A 287 -14.33 6.04 6.78
N ALA A 288 -13.14 5.68 7.28
CA ALA A 288 -12.66 4.29 7.27
C ALA A 288 -13.49 3.36 8.17
N ARG A 289 -14.36 3.92 9.04
CA ARG A 289 -15.34 3.16 9.79
C ARG A 289 -16.16 2.21 8.89
N ILE A 290 -16.50 2.65 7.68
CA ILE A 290 -17.25 1.82 6.70
C ILE A 290 -16.53 0.50 6.43
N ALA A 291 -15.20 0.54 6.30
CA ALA A 291 -14.41 -0.67 6.08
C ALA A 291 -14.35 -1.55 7.33
N VAL A 292 -14.20 -0.97 8.52
CA VAL A 292 -14.26 -1.73 9.78
C VAL A 292 -15.65 -2.35 9.96
N ASP A 293 -16.74 -1.59 9.69
CA ASP A 293 -18.13 -2.10 9.75
C ASP A 293 -18.33 -3.30 8.78
N ALA A 294 -17.68 -3.29 7.61
CA ALA A 294 -17.72 -4.41 6.66
C ALA A 294 -16.97 -5.62 7.22
N LEU A 295 -15.71 -5.43 7.64
CA LEU A 295 -14.82 -6.51 8.08
C LEU A 295 -15.18 -7.09 9.45
N THR A 296 -15.94 -6.37 10.27
CA THR A 296 -16.44 -6.84 11.58
C THR A 296 -17.90 -7.27 11.57
N ALA A 297 -18.53 -7.36 10.41
CA ALA A 297 -19.93 -7.79 10.30
C ALA A 297 -20.09 -9.22 10.84
N ASN A 298 -20.89 -9.38 11.89
CA ASN A 298 -21.12 -10.72 12.48
C ASN A 298 -22.12 -11.51 11.61
N LEU A 299 -21.62 -12.47 10.85
CA LEU A 299 -22.41 -13.28 9.91
C LEU A 299 -23.30 -14.30 10.60
N GLN A 300 -23.11 -14.54 11.90
CA GLN A 300 -23.99 -15.39 12.71
C GLN A 300 -25.23 -14.64 13.21
N GLU A 301 -25.22 -13.31 13.18
CA GLU A 301 -26.36 -12.50 13.58
C GLU A 301 -27.36 -12.31 12.43
N LEU A 302 -28.63 -12.14 12.81
CA LEU A 302 -29.69 -11.80 11.84
C LEU A 302 -29.37 -10.47 11.15
N GLY A 303 -29.22 -10.52 9.83
CA GLY A 303 -28.88 -9.35 9.02
C GLY A 303 -27.38 -9.05 8.89
N GLY A 304 -26.49 -9.85 9.47
CA GLY A 304 -25.04 -9.71 9.33
C GLY A 304 -24.58 -9.75 7.88
N ASP A 305 -25.09 -10.68 7.10
CA ASP A 305 -24.85 -10.77 5.65
C ASP A 305 -25.27 -9.49 4.89
N ASN A 306 -26.40 -8.87 5.27
CA ASN A 306 -26.85 -7.62 4.65
C ASN A 306 -25.94 -6.44 5.03
N LYS A 307 -25.43 -6.41 6.27
CA LYS A 307 -24.45 -5.41 6.69
C LYS A 307 -23.16 -5.55 5.88
N LEU A 308 -22.61 -6.76 5.77
CA LEU A 308 -21.42 -7.04 4.95
C LEU A 308 -21.63 -6.54 3.51
N LYS A 309 -22.74 -6.94 2.87
CA LYS A 309 -23.06 -6.54 1.49
C LYS A 309 -23.18 -5.03 1.33
N MET A 310 -23.86 -4.37 2.27
CA MET A 310 -24.03 -2.92 2.23
C MET A 310 -22.70 -2.18 2.34
N TYR A 311 -21.91 -2.47 3.36
CA TYR A 311 -20.67 -1.75 3.62
C TYR A 311 -19.60 -2.07 2.57
N SER A 312 -19.49 -3.33 2.12
CA SER A 312 -18.57 -3.68 1.02
C SER A 312 -18.95 -3.00 -0.30
N SER A 313 -20.25 -2.86 -0.58
CA SER A 313 -20.70 -2.10 -1.76
C SER A 313 -20.35 -0.61 -1.64
N MET A 314 -20.42 -0.03 -0.43
CA MET A 314 -19.97 1.35 -0.17
C MET A 314 -18.46 1.47 -0.38
N MET A 315 -17.65 0.52 0.09
CA MET A 315 -16.21 0.49 -0.15
C MET A 315 -15.89 0.48 -1.67
N ALA A 316 -16.56 -0.38 -2.43
CA ALA A 316 -16.39 -0.46 -3.89
C ALA A 316 -16.81 0.85 -4.58
N TYR A 317 -17.90 1.47 -4.14
CA TYR A 317 -18.36 2.77 -4.64
C TYR A 317 -17.31 3.87 -4.39
N TYR A 318 -16.81 4.01 -3.16
CA TYR A 318 -15.79 5.02 -2.86
C TYR A 318 -14.48 4.76 -3.62
N ASN A 319 -14.11 3.49 -3.84
CA ASN A 319 -12.94 3.17 -4.66
C ASN A 319 -13.14 3.57 -6.14
N SER A 320 -14.32 3.35 -6.71
CA SER A 320 -14.65 3.82 -8.07
C SER A 320 -14.59 5.34 -8.15
N THR A 321 -15.27 6.03 -7.21
CA THR A 321 -15.26 7.49 -7.12
C THR A 321 -13.83 8.04 -6.99
N ARG A 322 -12.99 7.44 -6.15
CA ARG A 322 -11.58 7.80 -6.01
C ARG A 322 -10.82 7.67 -7.34
N LYS A 323 -11.05 6.58 -8.08
CA LYS A 323 -10.42 6.35 -9.39
C LYS A 323 -10.85 7.42 -10.40
N GLU A 324 -12.13 7.73 -10.46
CA GLU A 324 -12.70 8.77 -11.35
C GLU A 324 -12.14 10.15 -11.01
N MET A 325 -12.16 10.54 -9.73
CA MET A 325 -11.58 11.81 -9.26
C MET A 325 -10.08 11.90 -9.54
N LYS A 326 -9.33 10.81 -9.33
CA LYS A 326 -7.90 10.75 -9.69
C LYS A 326 -7.70 11.01 -11.17
N PHE A 327 -8.46 10.34 -12.03
CA PHE A 327 -8.35 10.48 -13.48
C PHE A 327 -8.63 11.94 -13.92
N ASP A 328 -9.73 12.52 -13.45
CA ASP A 328 -10.12 13.91 -13.73
C ASP A 328 -9.05 14.92 -13.26
N LEU A 329 -8.49 14.71 -12.06
CA LEU A 329 -7.41 15.55 -11.54
C LEU A 329 -6.14 15.47 -12.38
N LEU A 330 -5.72 14.27 -12.79
CA LEU A 330 -4.55 14.11 -13.65
C LEU A 330 -4.74 14.77 -15.01
N GLU A 331 -5.93 14.69 -15.62
CA GLU A 331 -6.25 15.37 -16.86
C GLU A 331 -6.17 16.91 -16.72
N LYS A 332 -6.68 17.46 -15.61
CA LYS A 332 -6.68 18.90 -15.34
C LYS A 332 -5.28 19.42 -15.01
N THR A 333 -4.53 18.70 -14.19
CA THR A 333 -3.24 19.17 -13.66
C THR A 333 -2.07 18.94 -14.61
N ARG A 334 -2.18 17.99 -15.53
CA ARG A 334 -1.12 17.64 -16.47
C ARG A 334 -0.57 18.82 -17.28
N LYS A 335 -1.42 19.78 -17.65
CA LYS A 335 -1.03 20.94 -18.46
C LYS A 335 -0.24 21.99 -17.67
N ILE A 336 -0.26 21.92 -16.34
CA ILE A 336 0.36 22.87 -15.44
C ILE A 336 1.55 22.30 -14.66
N VAL A 337 1.79 20.98 -14.77
CA VAL A 337 2.96 20.33 -14.17
C VAL A 337 4.22 20.76 -14.92
N ASP A 338 5.18 21.36 -14.20
CA ASP A 338 6.50 21.68 -14.72
C ASP A 338 7.49 20.54 -14.43
N SER A 339 7.63 19.63 -15.40
CA SER A 339 8.56 18.52 -15.32
C SER A 339 10.01 18.89 -15.67
N SER A 340 10.30 20.16 -15.96
CA SER A 340 11.67 20.62 -16.21
C SER A 340 12.49 20.83 -14.93
N LYS A 341 11.81 20.93 -13.78
CA LYS A 341 12.43 21.15 -12.47
C LYS A 341 12.92 19.85 -11.83
N PRO A 342 13.97 19.89 -11.00
CA PRO A 342 14.47 18.71 -10.30
C PRO A 342 13.44 18.10 -9.33
N VAL A 343 12.58 18.92 -8.77
CA VAL A 343 11.43 18.53 -7.94
C VAL A 343 10.17 19.16 -8.53
N ILE A 344 9.17 18.35 -8.78
CA ILE A 344 7.85 18.79 -9.24
C ILE A 344 7.10 19.38 -8.05
N ILE A 345 6.61 20.61 -8.17
CA ILE A 345 5.78 21.28 -7.15
C ILE A 345 4.49 21.73 -7.83
N LEU A 346 3.36 21.19 -7.37
CA LEU A 346 2.05 21.46 -7.93
C LEU A 346 1.10 21.98 -6.86
N GLN A 347 0.54 23.18 -7.06
CA GLN A 347 -0.57 23.72 -6.28
C GLN A 347 -1.85 23.60 -7.12
N TYR A 348 -2.86 22.89 -6.57
CA TYR A 348 -4.15 22.75 -7.26
C TYR A 348 -5.27 22.46 -6.27
N PRO A 349 -6.44 23.13 -6.38
CA PRO A 349 -7.59 22.81 -5.54
C PRO A 349 -8.07 21.38 -5.79
N MET A 350 -7.98 20.52 -4.77
CA MET A 350 -8.41 19.14 -4.86
C MET A 350 -8.80 18.58 -3.48
N HIS A 351 -9.49 17.46 -3.48
CA HIS A 351 -9.80 16.75 -2.24
C HIS A 351 -8.51 16.31 -1.53
N GLU A 352 -8.39 16.60 -0.24
CA GLU A 352 -7.18 16.35 0.55
C GLU A 352 -6.74 14.87 0.51
N GLY A 353 -7.69 13.93 0.54
CA GLY A 353 -7.41 12.50 0.46
C GLY A 353 -6.75 12.04 -0.85
N LEU A 354 -6.71 12.89 -1.89
CA LEU A 354 -6.12 12.56 -3.20
C LEU A 354 -4.74 13.19 -3.42
N VAL A 355 -4.34 14.17 -2.61
CA VAL A 355 -3.08 14.90 -2.76
C VAL A 355 -1.88 13.95 -2.85
N GLY A 356 -1.78 12.98 -1.93
CA GLY A 356 -0.71 11.99 -1.93
C GLY A 356 -0.77 11.00 -3.11
N ILE A 357 -1.97 10.70 -3.63
CA ILE A 357 -2.13 9.84 -4.80
C ILE A 357 -1.65 10.53 -6.07
N ILE A 358 -1.99 11.82 -6.24
CA ILE A 358 -1.54 12.61 -7.37
C ILE A 358 -0.02 12.83 -7.30
N ALA A 359 0.52 13.09 -6.10
CA ALA A 359 1.96 13.21 -5.89
C ALA A 359 2.71 11.94 -6.29
N GLY A 360 2.23 10.76 -5.85
CA GLY A 360 2.81 9.46 -6.24
C GLY A 360 2.74 9.24 -7.75
N ASN A 361 1.58 9.49 -8.35
CA ASN A 361 1.43 9.30 -9.79
C ASN A 361 2.41 10.13 -10.63
N TYR A 362 2.63 11.40 -10.26
CA TYR A 362 3.59 12.24 -10.96
C TYR A 362 5.03 11.90 -10.60
N ALA A 363 5.31 11.50 -9.35
CA ALA A 363 6.63 11.04 -8.96
C ALA A 363 7.07 9.83 -9.80
N ASP A 364 6.20 8.85 -9.96
CA ASP A 364 6.44 7.65 -10.76
C ASP A 364 6.54 7.98 -12.25
N GLN A 365 5.59 8.78 -12.77
CA GLN A 365 5.55 9.14 -14.20
C GLN A 365 6.80 9.87 -14.67
N TYR A 366 7.34 10.78 -13.85
CA TYR A 366 8.49 11.60 -14.21
C TYR A 366 9.80 11.13 -13.56
N HIS A 367 9.74 10.07 -12.75
CA HIS A 367 10.84 9.56 -11.93
C HIS A 367 11.56 10.69 -11.16
N ARG A 368 10.78 11.53 -10.48
CA ARG A 368 11.25 12.71 -9.75
C ARG A 368 10.49 12.90 -8.46
N PRO A 369 11.10 13.48 -7.43
CA PRO A 369 10.36 13.91 -6.26
C PRO A 369 9.22 14.84 -6.66
N CYS A 370 8.04 14.60 -6.11
CA CYS A 370 6.85 15.39 -6.42
C CYS A 370 6.14 15.83 -5.15
N PHE A 371 5.87 17.12 -5.06
CA PHE A 371 5.11 17.77 -4.01
C PHE A 371 3.80 18.29 -4.60
N VAL A 372 2.67 17.81 -4.09
CA VAL A 372 1.35 18.27 -4.50
C VAL A 372 0.66 18.92 -3.30
N PHE A 373 0.03 20.05 -3.52
CA PHE A 373 -0.61 20.85 -2.49
C PHE A 373 -2.06 21.17 -2.84
N THR A 374 -2.94 21.14 -1.81
CA THR A 374 -4.29 21.66 -1.87
C THR A 374 -4.46 22.82 -0.90
N GLU A 375 -5.35 23.76 -1.24
CA GLU A 375 -5.62 24.94 -0.43
C GLU A 375 -6.35 24.57 0.86
N MET A 376 -5.98 25.23 1.96
CA MET A 376 -6.67 25.17 3.25
C MET A 376 -6.62 26.52 3.95
N THR A 377 -7.36 26.68 5.03
CA THR A 377 -7.33 27.86 5.88
C THR A 377 -6.93 27.46 7.30
N ILE A 378 -5.97 28.15 7.90
CA ILE A 378 -5.53 27.99 9.28
C ILE A 378 -5.60 29.36 9.96
N ASP A 379 -6.35 29.46 11.03
CA ASP A 379 -6.52 30.70 11.80
C ASP A 379 -6.86 31.93 10.93
N GLY A 380 -7.70 31.71 9.90
CA GLY A 380 -8.11 32.75 8.94
C GLY A 380 -7.07 33.09 7.88
N GLN A 381 -5.92 32.45 7.88
CA GLN A 381 -4.87 32.63 6.86
C GLN A 381 -4.92 31.52 5.82
N LYS A 382 -4.67 31.89 4.57
CA LYS A 382 -4.52 30.92 3.48
C LYS A 382 -3.24 30.10 3.69
N ALA A 383 -3.37 28.78 3.57
CA ALA A 383 -2.27 27.83 3.67
C ALA A 383 -2.40 26.71 2.62
N TRP A 384 -1.34 25.96 2.44
CA TRP A 384 -1.24 24.85 1.53
C TRP A 384 -0.89 23.57 2.29
N LYS A 385 -1.80 22.59 2.28
CA LYS A 385 -1.54 21.25 2.80
C LYS A 385 -1.01 20.37 1.69
N GLY A 386 0.16 19.80 1.88
CA GLY A 386 0.89 19.08 0.85
C GLY A 386 1.22 17.63 1.21
N SER A 387 1.46 16.86 0.17
CA SER A 387 2.08 15.55 0.25
C SER A 387 3.25 15.47 -0.72
N ALA A 388 4.39 15.02 -0.22
CA ALA A 388 5.59 14.70 -0.98
C ALA A 388 5.67 13.21 -1.27
N ARG A 389 6.18 12.86 -2.44
CA ARG A 389 6.55 11.50 -2.83
C ARG A 389 7.89 11.51 -3.53
N SER A 390 8.69 10.47 -3.28
CA SER A 390 9.99 10.29 -3.89
C SER A 390 10.11 8.89 -4.45
N PRO A 391 10.36 8.73 -5.76
CA PRO A 391 10.64 7.43 -6.34
C PRO A 391 11.93 6.85 -5.76
N GLU A 392 11.99 5.54 -5.64
CA GLU A 392 13.20 4.85 -5.24
C GLU A 392 14.35 5.14 -6.24
N GLY A 393 15.56 5.30 -5.73
CA GLY A 393 16.75 5.55 -6.54
C GLY A 393 16.88 6.96 -7.13
N CYS A 394 15.93 7.88 -6.93
CA CYS A 394 16.04 9.25 -7.45
C CYS A 394 16.96 10.18 -6.65
N GLY A 395 17.56 9.70 -5.54
CA GLY A 395 18.50 10.47 -4.72
C GLY A 395 17.88 11.50 -3.79
N TRP A 396 16.55 11.48 -3.59
CA TRP A 396 15.83 12.38 -2.69
C TRP A 396 15.18 11.64 -1.53
N ASN A 397 15.66 11.86 -0.31
CA ASN A 397 14.96 11.45 0.90
C ASN A 397 14.00 12.57 1.33
N CYS A 398 12.69 12.32 1.30
CA CYS A 398 11.67 13.34 1.60
C CYS A 398 11.87 13.95 2.99
N PHE A 399 12.01 13.13 4.02
CA PHE A 399 12.06 13.63 5.40
C PHE A 399 13.35 14.40 5.71
N GLU A 400 14.52 13.83 5.39
CA GLU A 400 15.81 14.48 5.62
C GLU A 400 15.96 15.81 4.86
N ASN A 401 15.48 15.84 3.61
CA ASN A 401 15.57 17.07 2.83
C ASN A 401 14.58 18.13 3.29
N LEU A 402 13.38 17.74 3.81
CA LEU A 402 12.48 18.70 4.44
C LEU A 402 13.05 19.28 5.74
N ILE A 403 13.82 18.51 6.53
CA ILE A 403 14.57 19.06 7.66
C ILE A 403 15.53 20.16 7.19
N LYS A 404 16.34 19.89 6.16
CA LYS A 404 17.28 20.87 5.60
C LYS A 404 16.58 22.12 5.05
N VAL A 405 15.43 21.93 4.36
CA VAL A 405 14.59 23.03 3.88
C VAL A 405 14.07 23.86 5.04
N GLN A 406 13.58 23.23 6.12
CA GLN A 406 13.07 23.94 7.29
C GLN A 406 14.16 24.72 8.02
N GLU A 407 15.32 24.12 8.25
CA GLU A 407 16.46 24.77 8.89
C GLU A 407 16.91 26.05 8.16
N ARG A 408 16.82 26.08 6.83
CA ARG A 408 17.25 27.21 6.01
C ARG A 408 16.17 28.24 5.74
N SER A 409 14.93 27.80 5.62
CA SER A 409 13.83 28.68 5.20
C SER A 409 12.85 29.04 6.31
N HIS A 410 12.68 28.18 7.33
CA HIS A 410 11.63 28.31 8.35
C HIS A 410 10.23 28.52 7.77
N SER A 411 9.97 27.94 6.58
CA SER A 411 8.76 28.20 5.80
C SER A 411 7.61 27.24 6.06
N MET A 412 7.88 26.10 6.73
CA MET A 412 6.86 25.10 7.01
C MET A 412 6.27 25.26 8.41
N LEU A 413 4.94 25.22 8.52
CA LEU A 413 4.24 25.19 9.81
C LEU A 413 4.36 23.81 10.48
N LYS A 414 4.22 22.76 9.66
CA LYS A 414 4.25 21.37 10.10
C LYS A 414 4.77 20.49 8.97
N PHE A 415 5.57 19.50 9.29
CA PHE A 415 5.95 18.44 8.37
C PHE A 415 6.28 17.15 9.13
N GLY A 416 6.23 16.02 8.43
CA GLY A 416 6.60 14.71 8.96
C GLY A 416 6.50 13.64 7.88
N GLY A 417 7.14 12.51 8.09
CA GLY A 417 7.13 11.41 7.14
C GLY A 417 8.42 10.58 7.20
N HIS A 418 8.75 9.95 6.10
CA HIS A 418 9.91 9.08 5.92
C HIS A 418 10.59 9.34 4.56
N ALA A 419 11.59 8.54 4.18
CA ALA A 419 12.38 8.73 2.96
C ALA A 419 11.54 8.83 1.68
N GLY A 420 10.56 7.95 1.51
CA GLY A 420 9.73 7.88 0.28
C GLY A 420 8.52 8.80 0.26
N ALA A 421 8.05 9.27 1.43
CA ALA A 421 6.83 10.08 1.52
C ALA A 421 6.83 11.00 2.73
N ALA A 422 6.24 12.20 2.58
CA ALA A 422 6.05 13.13 3.68
C ALA A 422 4.77 13.96 3.51
N GLY A 423 4.20 14.38 4.65
CA GLY A 423 3.14 15.38 4.72
C GLY A 423 3.69 16.70 5.21
N LEU A 424 3.15 17.82 4.73
CA LEU A 424 3.61 19.14 5.15
C LEU A 424 2.52 20.21 5.00
N THR A 425 2.70 21.31 5.71
CA THR A 425 1.82 22.48 5.62
C THR A 425 2.65 23.75 5.53
N VAL A 426 2.32 24.62 4.60
CA VAL A 426 3.02 25.88 4.30
C VAL A 426 2.01 27.02 4.22
N LEU A 427 2.26 28.17 4.86
CA LEU A 427 1.45 29.38 4.66
C LEU A 427 1.62 29.89 3.23
N ASP A 428 0.54 30.46 2.66
CA ASP A 428 0.56 31.04 1.32
C ASP A 428 1.66 32.12 1.19
N SER A 429 1.85 32.95 2.22
CA SER A 429 2.89 33.97 2.27
C SER A 429 4.33 33.42 2.26
N GLU A 430 4.53 32.18 2.69
CA GLU A 430 5.84 31.54 2.76
C GLU A 430 6.09 30.55 1.59
N PHE A 431 5.10 30.36 0.74
CA PHE A 431 5.13 29.29 -0.27
C PHE A 431 6.26 29.47 -1.30
N GLU A 432 6.48 30.69 -1.79
CA GLU A 432 7.56 30.99 -2.74
C GLU A 432 8.95 30.73 -2.12
N ARG A 433 9.11 31.07 -0.84
CA ARG A 433 10.35 30.82 -0.08
C ARG A 433 10.60 29.32 0.08
N PHE A 434 9.56 28.57 0.43
CA PHE A 434 9.59 27.11 0.50
C PHE A 434 10.01 26.50 -0.85
N GLN A 435 9.32 26.87 -1.92
CA GLN A 435 9.55 26.36 -3.27
C GLN A 435 11.00 26.58 -3.75
N ASN A 436 11.50 27.80 -3.57
CA ASN A 436 12.87 28.17 -3.94
C ASN A 436 13.91 27.35 -3.16
N GLU A 437 13.69 27.12 -1.87
CA GLU A 437 14.62 26.34 -1.06
C GLU A 437 14.60 24.84 -1.38
N VAL A 438 13.41 24.28 -1.70
CA VAL A 438 13.30 22.90 -2.20
C VAL A 438 14.10 22.72 -3.49
N TRP A 439 13.98 23.62 -4.45
CA TRP A 439 14.72 23.53 -5.71
C TRP A 439 16.23 23.69 -5.52
N LYS A 440 16.68 24.57 -4.63
CA LYS A 440 18.11 24.70 -4.27
C LYS A 440 18.64 23.41 -3.63
N THR A 441 17.88 22.85 -2.69
CA THR A 441 18.25 21.61 -2.02
C THR A 441 18.34 20.44 -3.01
N ALA A 442 17.52 20.45 -4.06
CA ALA A 442 17.46 19.41 -5.08
C ALA A 442 18.41 19.64 -6.28
N ALA A 443 19.22 20.67 -6.28
CA ALA A 443 20.08 21.03 -7.43
C ALA A 443 21.11 19.94 -7.81
N HIS A 444 21.37 18.99 -6.93
CA HIS A 444 22.29 17.86 -7.17
C HIS A 444 21.61 16.60 -7.73
N ILE A 445 20.29 16.60 -7.85
CA ILE A 445 19.56 15.42 -8.37
C ILE A 445 19.89 15.27 -9.85
N ASP A 446 20.40 14.10 -10.21
CA ASP A 446 20.57 13.72 -11.61
C ASP A 446 19.19 13.46 -12.23
N MET A 447 18.88 14.25 -13.25
CA MET A 447 17.61 14.15 -13.98
C MET A 447 17.69 13.22 -15.20
N THR A 448 18.86 12.62 -15.46
CA THR A 448 19.01 11.65 -16.53
C THR A 448 18.35 10.34 -16.12
N GLN A 449 17.28 10.02 -16.79
CA GLN A 449 16.60 8.74 -16.61
C GLN A 449 17.41 7.66 -17.34
N GLN A 450 18.16 6.86 -16.60
CA GLN A 450 18.80 5.66 -17.16
C GLN A 450 17.76 4.54 -17.24
N ASP A 451 17.77 3.79 -18.36
CA ASP A 451 16.97 2.59 -18.49
C ASP A 451 17.57 1.49 -17.60
N HIS A 452 17.00 1.32 -16.40
CA HIS A 452 17.37 0.22 -15.51
C HIS A 452 16.57 -1.02 -15.89
N PHE A 453 17.23 -2.16 -15.96
CA PHE A 453 16.63 -3.47 -16.10
C PHE A 453 17.53 -4.52 -15.44
N ASP A 454 16.93 -5.54 -14.86
CA ASP A 454 17.65 -6.62 -14.18
C ASP A 454 18.03 -7.75 -15.16
N PHE A 455 17.17 -8.00 -16.17
CA PHE A 455 17.42 -9.02 -17.19
C PHE A 455 17.20 -8.50 -18.60
N GLU A 456 18.08 -8.86 -19.52
CA GLU A 456 17.86 -8.74 -20.96
C GLU A 456 17.71 -10.16 -21.55
N LEU A 457 16.53 -10.46 -22.11
CA LEU A 457 16.13 -11.79 -22.54
C LEU A 457 15.42 -11.77 -23.88
N ALA A 458 15.61 -12.84 -24.66
CA ALA A 458 14.73 -13.14 -25.77
C ALA A 458 13.39 -13.68 -25.24
N LEU A 459 12.29 -13.47 -25.97
CA LEU A 459 10.95 -13.93 -25.55
C LEU A 459 10.90 -15.45 -25.27
N ASP A 460 11.61 -16.25 -26.03
CA ASP A 460 11.61 -17.70 -25.87
C ASP A 460 12.27 -18.17 -24.57
N ASP A 461 13.14 -17.34 -23.97
CA ASP A 461 13.82 -17.64 -22.71
C ASP A 461 12.95 -17.33 -21.48
N PHE A 462 11.82 -16.63 -21.66
CA PHE A 462 10.95 -16.21 -20.56
C PHE A 462 10.39 -17.35 -19.75
N LYS A 463 9.95 -18.44 -20.40
CA LYS A 463 9.33 -19.56 -19.70
C LYS A 463 10.23 -20.18 -18.64
N GLY A 464 11.52 -20.32 -18.96
CA GLY A 464 12.48 -20.87 -18.01
C GLY A 464 12.76 -19.92 -16.83
N LEU A 465 12.82 -18.60 -17.08
CA LEU A 465 12.97 -17.60 -16.02
C LEU A 465 11.71 -17.55 -15.14
N ASP A 466 10.52 -17.63 -15.72
CA ASP A 466 9.25 -17.64 -15.00
C ASP A 466 9.17 -18.78 -13.98
N GLU A 467 9.57 -19.99 -14.35
CA GLU A 467 9.59 -21.15 -13.43
C GLU A 467 10.55 -20.92 -12.24
N GLU A 468 11.68 -20.25 -12.47
CA GLU A 468 12.63 -19.90 -11.41
C GLU A 468 12.12 -18.76 -10.52
N LEU A 469 11.54 -17.70 -11.10
CA LEU A 469 11.01 -16.55 -10.36
C LEU A 469 9.79 -16.92 -9.49
N LYS A 470 8.98 -17.88 -9.92
CA LYS A 470 7.87 -18.41 -9.12
C LYS A 470 8.32 -18.97 -7.77
N LEU A 471 9.51 -19.55 -7.69
CA LEU A 471 10.07 -20.04 -6.43
C LEU A 471 10.43 -18.91 -5.47
N LEU A 472 10.74 -17.73 -6.02
CA LEU A 472 11.11 -16.53 -5.25
C LEU A 472 9.90 -15.67 -4.84
N LYS A 473 8.67 -15.97 -5.29
CA LYS A 473 7.48 -15.27 -4.84
C LYS A 473 7.22 -15.50 -3.33
N PRO A 474 6.56 -14.54 -2.64
CA PRO A 474 6.10 -13.23 -3.09
C PRO A 474 7.24 -12.22 -3.28
N PHE A 475 7.01 -11.23 -4.15
CA PHE A 475 7.85 -10.05 -4.32
C PHE A 475 7.30 -8.87 -3.50
N GLY A 476 8.18 -7.92 -3.14
CA GLY A 476 7.77 -6.75 -2.36
C GLY A 476 8.96 -6.04 -1.73
N ASN A 477 8.73 -5.37 -0.62
CA ASN A 477 9.77 -4.63 0.09
C ASN A 477 10.93 -5.56 0.51
N GLY A 478 12.15 -5.22 0.11
CA GLY A 478 13.37 -6.00 0.31
C GLY A 478 13.68 -7.01 -0.80
N LEU A 479 12.69 -7.42 -1.61
CA LEU A 479 12.87 -8.23 -2.82
C LEU A 479 11.85 -7.80 -3.87
N PRO A 480 12.09 -6.68 -4.60
CA PRO A 480 11.18 -6.22 -5.65
C PRO A 480 11.15 -7.20 -6.83
N ALA A 481 10.03 -7.21 -7.56
CA ALA A 481 9.96 -7.97 -8.80
C ALA A 481 10.99 -7.48 -9.81
N PRO A 482 11.64 -8.37 -10.58
CA PRO A 482 12.67 -7.96 -11.51
C PRO A 482 12.10 -7.19 -12.70
N ILE A 483 12.88 -6.25 -13.22
CA ILE A 483 12.59 -5.51 -14.44
C ILE A 483 13.25 -6.22 -15.62
N ILE A 484 12.47 -6.52 -16.64
CA ILE A 484 12.90 -7.31 -17.80
C ILE A 484 12.89 -6.45 -19.03
N LYS A 485 14.00 -6.47 -19.76
CA LYS A 485 14.13 -5.88 -21.09
C LYS A 485 14.06 -6.96 -22.14
N THR A 486 13.22 -6.78 -23.14
CA THR A 486 13.09 -7.69 -24.27
C THR A 486 12.88 -6.93 -25.58
N THR A 487 13.12 -7.62 -26.69
CA THR A 487 12.79 -7.14 -28.03
C THR A 487 11.78 -8.08 -28.65
N ALA A 488 10.61 -7.55 -29.03
CA ALA A 488 9.50 -8.34 -29.52
C ALA A 488 8.80 -7.70 -30.72
N GLN A 489 8.12 -8.51 -31.51
CA GLN A 489 7.17 -8.04 -32.49
C GLN A 489 5.78 -7.96 -31.84
N ILE A 490 5.20 -6.75 -31.80
CA ILE A 490 3.87 -6.55 -31.27
C ILE A 490 2.85 -6.92 -32.38
N GLN A 491 2.06 -7.96 -32.15
CA GLN A 491 1.09 -8.47 -33.11
C GLN A 491 -0.23 -7.70 -33.05
N LYS A 492 -0.61 -7.26 -31.84
CA LYS A 492 -1.86 -6.57 -31.58
C LYS A 492 -1.68 -5.52 -30.48
N ILE A 493 -2.38 -4.40 -30.64
CA ILE A 493 -2.41 -3.30 -29.66
C ILE A 493 -3.86 -3.01 -29.36
N ASP A 494 -4.26 -3.12 -28.10
CA ASP A 494 -5.57 -2.72 -27.61
C ASP A 494 -5.43 -1.45 -26.76
N LEU A 495 -6.19 -0.42 -27.10
CA LEU A 495 -6.19 0.89 -26.46
C LEU A 495 -7.49 1.09 -25.69
N PHE A 496 -7.42 1.34 -24.40
CA PHE A 496 -8.57 1.53 -23.51
C PHE A 496 -8.62 2.99 -23.06
N PHE A 497 -9.43 3.81 -23.72
CA PHE A 497 -9.41 5.27 -23.54
C PHE A 497 -9.91 5.73 -22.17
N LYS A 498 -10.94 5.09 -21.62
CA LYS A 498 -11.48 5.47 -20.30
C LYS A 498 -10.53 5.14 -19.14
N SER A 499 -9.89 3.99 -19.17
CA SER A 499 -8.92 3.58 -18.14
C SER A 499 -7.51 4.12 -18.37
N GLY A 500 -7.23 4.61 -19.59
CA GLY A 500 -5.92 5.08 -19.97
C GLY A 500 -4.88 3.97 -20.15
N HIS A 501 -5.31 2.72 -20.39
CA HIS A 501 -4.44 1.56 -20.48
C HIS A 501 -4.14 1.18 -21.93
N VAL A 502 -3.00 0.51 -22.13
CA VAL A 502 -2.65 -0.15 -23.39
C VAL A 502 -2.32 -1.60 -23.09
N LYS A 503 -2.84 -2.49 -23.92
CA LYS A 503 -2.48 -3.91 -23.92
C LYS A 503 -1.76 -4.24 -25.23
N LEU A 504 -0.57 -4.79 -25.11
CA LEU A 504 0.24 -5.23 -26.22
C LEU A 504 0.24 -6.76 -26.25
N SER A 505 -0.23 -7.37 -27.33
CA SER A 505 -0.07 -8.79 -27.56
C SER A 505 1.17 -9.00 -28.44
N VAL A 506 2.20 -9.63 -27.86
CA VAL A 506 3.45 -9.91 -28.56
C VAL A 506 3.41 -11.31 -29.20
N GLU A 507 4.44 -11.63 -30.00
CA GLU A 507 4.64 -12.98 -30.49
C GLU A 507 4.69 -13.98 -29.31
N ASN A 508 4.35 -15.24 -29.58
CA ASN A 508 4.21 -16.30 -28.55
C ASN A 508 3.03 -16.14 -27.56
N LYS A 509 2.02 -15.33 -27.94
CA LYS A 509 0.79 -15.10 -27.15
C LYS A 509 1.00 -14.44 -25.78
N GLN A 510 2.14 -13.86 -25.53
CA GLN A 510 2.37 -13.10 -24.31
C GLN A 510 1.73 -11.72 -24.38
N GLU A 511 1.39 -11.18 -23.23
CA GLU A 511 0.74 -9.87 -23.09
C GLU A 511 1.57 -8.93 -22.24
N VAL A 512 1.66 -7.68 -22.65
CA VAL A 512 2.28 -6.59 -21.91
C VAL A 512 1.23 -5.52 -21.65
N TRP A 513 1.04 -5.15 -20.40
CA TRP A 513 0.07 -4.13 -20.00
C TRP A 513 0.78 -2.84 -19.60
N LEU A 514 0.34 -1.71 -20.17
CA LEU A 514 0.76 -0.37 -19.80
C LEU A 514 -0.38 0.29 -19.03
N PHE A 515 -0.36 0.21 -17.73
CA PHE A 515 -1.40 0.82 -16.89
C PHE A 515 -1.22 2.34 -16.83
N GLY A 516 -2.23 3.11 -17.29
CA GLY A 516 -2.18 4.57 -17.37
C GLY A 516 -1.28 5.14 -18.47
N GLY A 517 -0.64 4.28 -19.28
CA GLY A 517 0.36 4.67 -20.27
C GLY A 517 -0.17 5.07 -21.64
N LEU A 518 -1.50 5.04 -21.87
CA LEU A 518 -2.12 5.23 -23.20
C LEU A 518 -1.64 6.49 -23.91
N LYS A 519 -1.61 7.62 -23.21
CA LYS A 519 -1.28 8.90 -23.84
C LYS A 519 0.19 8.97 -24.19
N ALA A 520 1.09 8.61 -23.26
CA ALA A 520 2.52 8.56 -23.54
C ALA A 520 2.82 7.62 -24.71
N PHE A 521 2.12 6.48 -24.77
CA PHE A 521 2.22 5.55 -25.87
C PHE A 521 1.80 6.18 -27.20
N LEU A 522 0.64 6.87 -27.26
CA LEU A 522 0.14 7.52 -28.47
C LEU A 522 0.98 8.73 -28.90
N GLU A 523 1.56 9.47 -27.96
CA GLU A 523 2.48 10.59 -28.25
C GLU A 523 3.80 10.09 -28.83
N ALA A 524 4.28 8.92 -28.38
CA ALA A 524 5.53 8.34 -28.84
C ALA A 524 5.40 7.53 -30.14
N ASN A 525 4.17 7.13 -30.54
CA ASN A 525 3.99 6.15 -31.62
C ASN A 525 2.85 6.52 -32.57
N THR A 526 3.12 6.41 -33.88
CA THR A 526 2.11 6.58 -34.95
C THR A 526 1.69 5.22 -35.47
N LEU A 527 0.54 4.70 -35.00
CA LEU A 527 0.12 3.33 -35.29
C LEU A 527 -0.25 3.07 -36.77
N GLY A 528 -0.91 4.01 -37.42
CA GLY A 528 -1.49 3.85 -38.77
C GLY A 528 -0.52 3.47 -39.88
N GLU A 529 0.80 3.67 -39.70
CA GLU A 529 1.81 3.28 -40.66
C GLU A 529 2.05 1.77 -40.68
N ASP A 530 2.09 1.14 -39.51
CA ASP A 530 2.51 -0.25 -39.33
C ASP A 530 1.38 -1.19 -38.92
N TYR A 531 0.26 -0.63 -38.43
CA TYR A 531 -0.89 -1.36 -37.92
C TYR A 531 -2.19 -0.97 -38.64
N ASP A 532 -3.06 -1.94 -38.83
CA ASP A 532 -4.43 -1.73 -39.32
C ASP A 532 -5.38 -1.73 -38.12
N LYS A 533 -6.28 -0.73 -38.06
CA LYS A 533 -7.34 -0.68 -37.06
C LYS A 533 -8.37 -1.78 -37.36
N THR A 534 -8.51 -2.72 -36.44
CA THR A 534 -9.36 -3.92 -36.64
C THR A 534 -10.70 -3.87 -35.92
N ALA A 535 -10.77 -3.08 -34.82
CA ALA A 535 -12.01 -2.88 -34.07
C ALA A 535 -12.00 -1.52 -33.38
N ASP A 536 -13.21 -0.95 -33.19
CA ASP A 536 -13.47 0.32 -32.53
C ASP A 536 -14.89 0.31 -31.97
N ASN A 537 -15.06 0.53 -30.68
CA ASN A 537 -16.39 0.60 -30.06
C ASN A 537 -16.82 2.03 -29.67
N SER A 538 -16.15 3.05 -30.17
CA SER A 538 -16.47 4.46 -29.88
C SER A 538 -17.89 4.87 -30.24
N ALA A 539 -18.53 4.14 -31.19
CA ALA A 539 -19.88 4.42 -31.69
C ALA A 539 -20.98 3.52 -31.06
N GLU A 540 -20.64 2.53 -30.24
CA GLU A 540 -21.61 1.65 -29.59
C GLU A 540 -22.26 2.33 -28.38
N LYS A 541 -23.59 2.63 -28.52
CA LYS A 541 -24.42 3.14 -27.44
C LYS A 541 -24.60 2.03 -26.38
N GLY A 542 -24.00 2.21 -25.21
CA GLY A 542 -24.18 1.31 -24.06
C GLY A 542 -22.90 0.69 -23.50
N TYR A 543 -21.77 0.83 -24.17
CA TYR A 543 -20.47 0.47 -23.58
C TYR A 543 -19.87 1.68 -22.84
N ASP A 544 -19.63 1.51 -21.55
CA ASP A 544 -19.01 2.53 -20.70
C ASP A 544 -17.52 2.77 -21.01
N GLN A 545 -16.92 2.01 -21.94
CA GLN A 545 -15.49 2.10 -22.25
C GLN A 545 -15.27 2.21 -23.77
N HIS A 546 -14.71 3.35 -24.18
CA HIS A 546 -14.15 3.48 -25.53
C HIS A 546 -12.84 2.70 -25.62
N TRP A 547 -12.74 1.77 -26.57
CA TRP A 547 -11.51 1.03 -26.86
C TRP A 547 -11.29 0.87 -28.37
N GLU A 548 -10.04 0.73 -28.77
CA GLU A 548 -9.61 0.46 -30.14
C GLU A 548 -8.66 -0.72 -30.19
N SER A 549 -8.71 -1.48 -31.25
CA SER A 549 -7.84 -2.62 -31.50
C SER A 549 -7.10 -2.44 -32.83
N TRP A 550 -5.79 -2.62 -32.79
CA TRP A 550 -4.90 -2.46 -33.92
C TRP A 550 -4.09 -3.72 -34.14
N ARG A 551 -3.97 -4.21 -35.36
CA ARG A 551 -3.22 -5.42 -35.71
C ARG A 551 -2.06 -5.09 -36.65
N LEU A 552 -0.92 -5.70 -36.43
CA LEU A 552 0.27 -5.55 -37.27
C LEU A 552 -0.06 -5.91 -38.74
N LYS A 553 0.35 -5.06 -39.68
CA LYS A 553 0.14 -5.31 -41.12
C LYS A 553 0.92 -6.55 -41.55
N LYS A 554 0.35 -7.30 -42.51
CA LYS A 554 1.00 -8.49 -43.07
C LYS A 554 2.37 -8.13 -43.65
N ASN A 555 3.36 -8.99 -43.37
CA ASN A 555 4.75 -8.84 -43.80
C ASN A 555 5.50 -7.65 -43.15
N ASN A 556 5.01 -7.08 -42.08
CA ASN A 556 5.74 -6.08 -41.31
C ASN A 556 6.66 -6.78 -40.29
N SER A 557 7.95 -6.44 -40.32
CA SER A 557 8.98 -6.99 -39.43
C SER A 557 9.37 -6.05 -38.29
N LEU A 558 8.50 -5.08 -37.98
CA LEU A 558 8.75 -4.08 -36.94
C LEU A 558 8.94 -4.74 -35.59
N LYS A 559 10.05 -4.42 -34.93
CA LYS A 559 10.37 -4.86 -33.57
C LYS A 559 10.29 -3.68 -32.60
N TRP A 560 9.95 -4.01 -31.39
CA TRP A 560 9.82 -3.07 -30.29
C TRP A 560 10.73 -3.50 -29.14
N GLN A 561 11.41 -2.53 -28.54
CA GLN A 561 12.06 -2.73 -27.25
C GLN A 561 11.03 -2.52 -26.15
N ILE A 562 10.94 -3.47 -25.24
CA ILE A 562 10.02 -3.48 -24.11
C ILE A 562 10.85 -3.63 -22.83
N ILE A 563 10.69 -2.69 -21.90
CA ILE A 563 11.26 -2.78 -20.56
C ILE A 563 10.06 -2.80 -19.59
N ALA A 564 9.91 -3.88 -18.87
CA ALA A 564 8.71 -4.14 -18.07
C ALA A 564 9.04 -4.92 -16.80
N GLU A 565 8.29 -4.65 -15.75
CA GLU A 565 8.35 -5.42 -14.51
C GLU A 565 7.72 -6.79 -14.68
N TYR A 566 8.33 -7.82 -14.07
CA TYR A 566 7.77 -9.17 -14.05
C TYR A 566 6.49 -9.20 -13.22
N ASP A 567 5.41 -9.69 -13.82
CA ASP A 567 4.14 -9.89 -13.15
C ASP A 567 3.51 -11.22 -13.59
N TYR A 568 3.34 -12.11 -12.62
CA TYR A 568 2.66 -13.38 -12.84
C TYR A 568 1.19 -13.21 -12.48
N GLY A 569 0.31 -13.26 -13.45
CA GLY A 569 -1.12 -13.13 -13.24
C GLY A 569 -1.75 -11.89 -13.86
N ALA A 570 -0.97 -11.02 -14.48
CA ALA A 570 -1.50 -9.91 -15.28
C ALA A 570 -2.40 -10.37 -16.43
N ASN A 571 -2.28 -11.63 -16.83
CA ASN A 571 -3.14 -12.26 -17.82
C ASN A 571 -4.29 -13.00 -17.12
N MET A 572 -5.54 -12.69 -17.50
CA MET A 572 -6.76 -13.36 -16.98
C MET A 572 -6.77 -14.89 -17.17
N ASN A 573 -5.86 -15.43 -17.96
CA ASN A 573 -5.72 -16.86 -18.23
C ASN A 573 -4.62 -17.55 -17.37
N GLY A 574 -3.99 -16.87 -16.41
CA GLY A 574 -2.93 -17.44 -15.57
C GLY A 574 -1.60 -17.66 -16.31
N GLU A 575 -1.42 -17.08 -17.49
CA GLU A 575 -0.15 -17.08 -18.20
C GLU A 575 0.67 -15.85 -17.81
N MET A 576 2.00 -15.96 -17.89
CA MET A 576 2.94 -14.91 -17.54
C MET A 576 2.60 -13.60 -18.25
N GLY A 577 2.49 -12.52 -17.49
CA GLY A 577 2.37 -11.16 -17.98
C GLY A 577 3.60 -10.33 -17.67
N LEU A 578 3.84 -9.32 -18.47
CA LEU A 578 4.74 -8.23 -18.15
C LEU A 578 3.86 -7.01 -17.89
N THR A 579 3.90 -6.47 -16.68
CA THR A 579 3.19 -5.24 -16.39
C THR A 579 4.14 -4.10 -16.21
N THR A 580 3.65 -2.92 -16.46
CA THR A 580 4.39 -1.75 -16.13
C THR A 580 3.45 -0.57 -15.87
N GLY A 581 3.59 0.03 -14.70
CA GLY A 581 3.02 1.32 -14.42
C GLY A 581 3.65 2.42 -15.30
N ASN A 582 4.88 2.19 -15.77
CA ASN A 582 5.71 3.12 -16.55
C ASN A 582 6.46 2.39 -17.68
N ALA A 583 5.76 1.57 -18.50
CA ALA A 583 6.43 0.87 -19.59
C ALA A 583 7.14 1.84 -20.52
N ARG A 584 8.39 1.55 -20.72
CA ARG A 584 9.14 2.13 -21.80
C ARG A 584 9.07 1.19 -22.98
N VAL A 585 8.10 1.44 -23.83
CA VAL A 585 7.95 0.71 -25.09
C VAL A 585 8.39 1.64 -26.21
N LYS A 586 9.48 1.29 -26.85
CA LYS A 586 10.06 2.10 -27.93
C LYS A 586 10.10 1.31 -29.23
N GLN A 587 9.53 1.89 -30.28
CA GLN A 587 9.65 1.36 -31.62
C GLN A 587 11.09 1.43 -32.08
N LEU A 588 11.66 0.31 -32.51
CA LEU A 588 13.00 0.27 -33.06
C LEU A 588 13.00 0.74 -34.52
N PRO A 589 14.04 1.44 -35.00
CA PRO A 589 14.16 1.82 -36.42
C PRO A 589 14.05 0.60 -37.34
N LYS A 590 13.35 0.74 -38.48
CA LYS A 590 13.11 -0.35 -39.45
C LYS A 590 14.39 -0.91 -40.10
N THR A 591 15.52 -0.24 -39.92
CA THR A 591 16.82 -0.63 -40.46
C THR A 591 17.90 -0.49 -39.41
N VAL A 592 18.13 -1.55 -38.65
CA VAL A 592 19.42 -1.75 -37.98
C VAL A 592 20.07 -2.96 -38.65
N PRO A 593 21.22 -2.81 -39.30
CA PRO A 593 22.01 -3.97 -39.74
C PRO A 593 22.37 -4.81 -38.51
N GLU A 594 22.38 -6.12 -38.64
CA GLU A 594 22.63 -7.10 -37.55
C GLU A 594 23.98 -6.90 -36.79
N ASN A 595 24.78 -5.88 -37.10
CA ASN A 595 26.12 -5.67 -36.59
C ASN A 595 26.40 -4.28 -35.99
N VAL A 596 25.41 -3.54 -35.56
CA VAL A 596 25.68 -2.27 -34.85
C VAL A 596 25.15 -2.36 -33.41
N GLN A 597 26.05 -2.58 -32.46
CA GLN A 597 25.83 -2.24 -31.07
C GLN A 597 25.61 -0.72 -30.99
N VAL A 598 24.41 -0.28 -30.82
CA VAL A 598 24.12 1.12 -30.49
C VAL A 598 24.16 1.23 -28.97
N LEU A 599 25.30 1.68 -28.47
CA LEU A 599 25.46 2.28 -27.16
C LEU A 599 24.74 3.63 -27.17
N PHE A 600 23.60 3.75 -26.49
CA PHE A 600 23.07 5.01 -26.05
C PHE A 600 22.54 4.87 -24.61
#